data_9458075df527360f19e66df1013d8f5e
#
_entry.id   9458075df527360f19e66df1013d8f5e
#
_cell.length_a   1.000
_cell.length_b   1.000
_cell.length_c   1.000
_cell.angle_alpha   90.00
_cell.angle_beta   90.00
_cell.angle_gamma   90.00
#
_symmetry.space_group_name_H-M   'P 1'
#
loop_
_entity.id
_entity.type
_entity.pdbx_description
1 polymer ?
#
loop_
_entity_poly.entity_id
_entity_poly.type
_entity_poly.pdbx_seq_one_letter_code
_entity_poly.pdbx_strand_id
1 'polypeptide(L)'
;NNDCFKAAKIDVCALANNHVLDWGYPGLEETLETLDKFNVNGVGAGTNLERAMSPAVEKIDGKGRVLVFSYGVADSGIPPSWAASNKKSGVNYLKDLSSQNLNVVKNNLMQYARPGDIIVLTIHWGGNWGYKIPSNQVSFAHKLIDEAGVDVIHGHSSHHVKGIEVYRGKLILYGSGDFLNDYEGIGGHEQFRGDLSLMYFASIEQGTGKLLQLQMIPTQIKHFRVNQASNTDTLWLRNLLNREGRKLGTQVSLNQTSELILEWR
;
A
#
# COMPACT_ATOMS: atom_id res chain seq x y z
N ASN A 1 3.63 -11.37 19.10
CA ASN A 1 2.34 -11.12 18.38
C ASN A 1 2.32 -11.68 16.95
N ASN A 2 3.22 -12.63 16.62
CA ASN A 2 3.37 -13.09 15.23
C ASN A 2 2.19 -13.94 14.74
N ASP A 3 1.33 -14.41 15.63
CA ASP A 3 0.13 -15.17 15.28
C ASP A 3 -0.91 -14.33 14.49
N CYS A 4 -0.80 -12.99 14.53
CA CYS A 4 -1.66 -12.11 13.73
C CYS A 4 -1.39 -12.28 12.22
N PHE A 5 -0.13 -12.54 11.79
CA PHE A 5 0.19 -12.81 10.38
C PHE A 5 -0.50 -14.06 9.87
N LYS A 6 -0.51 -15.13 10.68
CA LYS A 6 -1.21 -16.38 10.34
C LYS A 6 -2.72 -16.20 10.32
N ALA A 7 -3.28 -15.50 11.32
CA ALA A 7 -4.72 -15.24 11.41
C ALA A 7 -5.22 -14.42 10.21
N ALA A 8 -4.47 -13.41 9.80
CA ALA A 8 -4.78 -12.55 8.66
C ALA A 8 -4.32 -13.13 7.31
N LYS A 9 -3.60 -14.27 7.31
CA LYS A 9 -3.03 -14.91 6.10
C LYS A 9 -2.19 -13.93 5.28
N ILE A 10 -1.29 -13.22 5.96
CA ILE A 10 -0.40 -12.23 5.32
C ILE A 10 0.79 -12.96 4.69
N ASP A 11 0.98 -12.77 3.38
CA ASP A 11 2.10 -13.33 2.62
C ASP A 11 3.22 -12.31 2.42
N VAL A 12 2.88 -11.00 2.35
CA VAL A 12 3.85 -9.94 2.07
C VAL A 12 3.65 -8.76 3.03
N CYS A 13 4.76 -8.22 3.58
CA CYS A 13 4.80 -7.00 4.37
C CYS A 13 5.62 -5.91 3.67
N ALA A 14 5.03 -4.73 3.45
CA ALA A 14 5.71 -3.55 2.94
C ALA A 14 6.46 -2.84 4.09
N LEU A 15 7.78 -2.80 4.01
CA LEU A 15 8.68 -2.27 5.04
C LEU A 15 9.26 -0.90 4.69
N ALA A 16 9.04 -0.38 3.48
CA ALA A 16 9.52 0.94 3.10
C ALA A 16 8.63 2.03 3.73
N ASN A 17 8.79 2.27 5.03
CA ASN A 17 8.03 3.24 5.79
C ASN A 17 8.92 4.00 6.80
N ASN A 18 8.37 5.02 7.45
CA ASN A 18 9.06 5.89 8.39
C ASN A 18 9.20 5.31 9.81
N HIS A 19 8.82 4.04 10.03
CA HIS A 19 8.91 3.34 11.32
C HIS A 19 9.83 2.14 11.30
N VAL A 20 10.28 1.68 10.14
CA VAL A 20 11.08 0.45 10.02
C VAL A 20 12.42 0.51 10.74
N LEU A 21 12.93 1.69 11.03
CA LEU A 21 14.18 1.93 11.79
C LEU A 21 13.96 2.60 13.16
N ASP A 22 12.76 2.56 13.74
CA ASP A 22 12.50 3.11 15.08
C ASP A 22 13.40 2.47 16.16
N TRP A 23 13.74 1.20 15.99
CA TRP A 23 14.66 0.45 16.84
C TRP A 23 16.07 0.31 16.23
N GLY A 24 16.40 1.19 15.28
CA GLY A 24 17.69 1.20 14.59
C GLY A 24 17.88 0.01 13.64
N TYR A 25 19.11 -0.14 13.16
CA TYR A 25 19.46 -1.21 12.20
C TYR A 25 19.32 -2.62 12.78
N PRO A 26 19.68 -2.89 14.06
CA PRO A 26 19.40 -4.18 14.66
C PRO A 26 17.93 -4.56 14.67
N GLY A 27 17.04 -3.59 14.94
CA GLY A 27 15.59 -3.80 14.89
C GLY A 27 15.07 -4.11 13.50
N LEU A 28 15.60 -3.47 12.45
CA LEU A 28 15.30 -3.82 11.06
C LEU A 28 15.73 -5.26 10.75
N GLU A 29 16.95 -5.64 11.11
CA GLU A 29 17.49 -6.98 10.84
C GLU A 29 16.67 -8.06 11.55
N GLU A 30 16.31 -7.83 12.82
CA GLU A 30 15.43 -8.72 13.58
C GLU A 30 14.02 -8.82 12.96
N THR A 31 13.49 -7.70 12.41
CA THR A 31 12.22 -7.69 11.70
C THR A 31 12.28 -8.57 10.46
N LEU A 32 13.33 -8.45 9.64
CA LEU A 32 13.52 -9.28 8.44
C LEU A 32 13.64 -10.76 8.80
N GLU A 33 14.45 -11.11 9.80
CA GLU A 33 14.58 -12.49 10.29
C GLU A 33 13.26 -13.04 10.82
N THR A 34 12.48 -12.21 11.51
CA THR A 34 11.18 -12.61 12.05
C THR A 34 10.20 -12.90 10.94
N LEU A 35 10.09 -12.05 9.93
CA LEU A 35 9.22 -12.29 8.79
C LEU A 35 9.61 -13.57 8.04
N ASP A 36 10.92 -13.77 7.80
CA ASP A 36 11.43 -14.99 7.15
C ASP A 36 11.05 -16.26 7.94
N LYS A 37 11.15 -16.25 9.29
CA LYS A 37 10.73 -17.37 10.16
C LYS A 37 9.25 -17.70 10.05
N PHE A 38 8.42 -16.72 9.70
CA PHE A 38 6.96 -16.91 9.53
C PHE A 38 6.56 -17.12 8.08
N ASN A 39 7.51 -17.24 7.14
CA ASN A 39 7.28 -17.30 5.70
C ASN A 39 6.49 -16.11 5.16
N VAL A 40 6.72 -14.92 5.71
CA VAL A 40 6.17 -13.65 5.23
C VAL A 40 7.27 -12.89 4.50
N ASN A 41 7.04 -12.51 3.26
CA ASN A 41 8.03 -11.79 2.47
C ASN A 41 8.07 -10.30 2.87
N GLY A 42 9.19 -9.83 3.46
CA GLY A 42 9.42 -8.41 3.68
C GLY A 42 9.94 -7.73 2.41
N VAL A 43 9.33 -6.63 1.97
CA VAL A 43 9.75 -5.87 0.78
C VAL A 43 9.94 -4.38 1.09
N GLY A 44 10.89 -3.73 0.40
CA GLY A 44 11.12 -2.29 0.54
C GLY A 44 12.10 -1.87 1.62
N ALA A 45 12.63 -2.82 2.39
CA ALA A 45 13.80 -2.63 3.24
C ALA A 45 14.65 -3.90 3.23
N GLY A 46 15.92 -3.79 3.57
CA GLY A 46 16.84 -4.91 3.51
C GLY A 46 18.18 -4.63 4.17
N THR A 47 18.99 -5.67 4.28
CA THR A 47 20.37 -5.60 4.81
C THR A 47 21.34 -4.88 3.86
N ASN A 48 20.93 -4.68 2.61
CA ASN A 48 21.63 -3.89 1.59
C ASN A 48 20.63 -3.39 0.54
N LEU A 49 21.10 -2.60 -0.42
CA LEU A 49 20.26 -2.01 -1.48
C LEU A 49 19.59 -3.08 -2.35
N GLU A 50 20.30 -4.13 -2.73
CA GLU A 50 19.76 -5.22 -3.56
C GLU A 50 18.55 -5.87 -2.87
N ARG A 51 18.68 -6.23 -1.58
CA ARG A 51 17.58 -6.82 -0.82
C ARG A 51 16.42 -5.84 -0.62
N ALA A 52 16.71 -4.56 -0.38
CA ALA A 52 15.67 -3.52 -0.21
C ALA A 52 14.87 -3.28 -1.51
N MET A 53 15.51 -3.41 -2.67
CA MET A 53 14.89 -3.23 -4.00
C MET A 53 14.22 -4.49 -4.54
N SER A 54 14.53 -5.67 -3.99
CA SER A 54 13.97 -6.93 -4.46
C SER A 54 12.46 -7.03 -4.17
N PRO A 55 11.65 -7.52 -5.13
CA PRO A 55 10.22 -7.76 -4.89
C PRO A 55 9.99 -9.08 -4.15
N ALA A 56 8.82 -9.20 -3.53
CA ALA A 56 8.22 -10.51 -3.32
C ALA A 56 7.63 -11.04 -4.64
N VAL A 57 7.76 -12.33 -4.87
CA VAL A 57 7.24 -13.01 -6.06
C VAL A 57 6.30 -14.12 -5.64
N GLU A 58 5.01 -13.82 -5.64
CA GLU A 58 3.96 -14.77 -5.30
C GLU A 58 3.49 -15.53 -6.55
N LYS A 59 3.62 -16.84 -6.52
CA LYS A 59 3.15 -17.72 -7.58
C LYS A 59 1.73 -18.17 -7.26
N ILE A 60 0.80 -17.91 -8.18
CA ILE A 60 -0.58 -18.33 -8.06
C ILE A 60 -0.82 -19.46 -9.05
N ASP A 61 -1.08 -20.66 -8.54
CA ASP A 61 -1.24 -21.85 -9.35
C ASP A 61 -2.28 -21.66 -10.46
N GLY A 62 -1.86 -21.93 -11.70
CA GLY A 62 -2.69 -21.76 -12.90
C GLY A 62 -3.00 -20.31 -13.29
N LYS A 63 -2.50 -19.29 -12.54
CA LYS A 63 -2.81 -17.87 -12.76
C LYS A 63 -1.60 -16.96 -12.97
N GLY A 64 -0.36 -17.49 -12.86
CA GLY A 64 0.84 -16.69 -13.07
C GLY A 64 1.48 -16.16 -11.80
N ARG A 65 2.14 -14.98 -11.88
CA ARG A 65 2.89 -14.39 -10.76
C ARG A 65 2.35 -13.02 -10.42
N VAL A 66 2.41 -12.69 -9.13
CA VAL A 66 2.23 -11.34 -8.60
C VAL A 66 3.56 -10.89 -8.03
N LEU A 67 4.08 -9.76 -8.49
CA LEU A 67 5.29 -9.14 -7.98
C LEU A 67 4.91 -7.94 -7.13
N VAL A 68 5.37 -7.93 -5.87
CA VAL A 68 5.12 -6.83 -4.95
C VAL A 68 6.41 -6.08 -4.67
N PHE A 69 6.46 -4.81 -5.07
CA PHE A 69 7.56 -3.89 -4.78
C PHE A 69 7.13 -2.88 -3.73
N SER A 70 8.10 -2.38 -2.93
CA SER A 70 7.79 -1.34 -1.95
C SER A 70 8.83 -0.23 -1.98
N TYR A 71 8.35 1.02 -1.92
CA TYR A 71 9.15 2.23 -1.93
C TYR A 71 8.70 3.21 -0.85
N GLY A 72 9.65 3.93 -0.25
CA GLY A 72 9.36 5.00 0.68
C GLY A 72 9.89 6.33 0.18
N VAL A 73 9.08 7.38 0.26
CA VAL A 73 9.39 8.71 -0.24
C VAL A 73 9.76 9.66 0.90
N ALA A 74 10.69 10.57 0.67
CA ALA A 74 11.14 11.54 1.69
C ALA A 74 10.01 12.35 2.33
N ASP A 75 8.98 12.68 1.56
CA ASP A 75 7.85 13.52 2.02
C ASP A 75 6.93 12.82 3.02
N SER A 76 7.15 11.54 3.30
CA SER A 76 6.44 10.74 4.30
C SER A 76 7.20 10.55 5.62
N GLY A 77 8.21 11.39 5.88
CA GLY A 77 8.96 11.35 7.13
C GLY A 77 10.15 10.38 7.15
N ILE A 78 10.52 9.79 6.00
CA ILE A 78 11.70 8.91 5.90
C ILE A 78 12.95 9.76 5.68
N PRO A 79 13.93 9.75 6.61
CA PRO A 79 15.17 10.52 6.45
C PRO A 79 16.04 9.94 5.32
N PRO A 80 16.76 10.77 4.54
CA PRO A 80 17.71 10.29 3.53
C PRO A 80 18.78 9.36 4.11
N SER A 81 19.14 9.52 5.38
CA SER A 81 20.08 8.66 6.08
C SER A 81 19.61 7.20 6.25
N TRP A 82 18.31 6.92 6.06
CA TRP A 82 17.74 5.58 6.14
C TRP A 82 17.79 4.83 4.82
N ALA A 83 18.20 5.50 3.74
CA ALA A 83 18.35 4.85 2.44
C ALA A 83 19.35 3.69 2.53
N ALA A 84 18.98 2.54 2.00
CA ALA A 84 19.86 1.40 1.85
C ALA A 84 21.01 1.70 0.87
N SER A 85 22.15 1.07 1.08
CA SER A 85 23.25 1.08 0.12
C SER A 85 23.83 -0.33 -0.05
N ASN A 86 24.81 -0.51 -0.93
CA ASN A 86 25.41 -1.82 -1.16
C ASN A 86 26.04 -2.45 0.11
N LYS A 87 26.38 -1.62 1.11
CA LYS A 87 27.04 -2.05 2.36
C LYS A 87 26.29 -1.62 3.62
N LYS A 88 25.05 -1.19 3.50
CA LYS A 88 24.28 -0.64 4.62
C LYS A 88 22.82 -1.06 4.50
N SER A 89 22.30 -1.62 5.59
CA SER A 89 20.87 -1.90 5.79
C SER A 89 20.06 -0.60 5.67
N GLY A 90 18.82 -0.71 5.21
CA GLY A 90 17.93 0.45 5.14
C GLY A 90 16.74 0.24 4.21
N VAL A 91 16.16 1.36 3.81
CA VAL A 91 14.90 1.47 3.06
C VAL A 91 15.18 1.61 1.56
N ASN A 92 14.32 1.05 0.73
CA ASN A 92 14.22 1.35 -0.70
C ASN A 92 13.61 2.76 -0.87
N TYR A 93 14.48 3.75 -0.86
CA TYR A 93 14.18 5.16 -0.66
C TYR A 93 14.11 5.93 -1.98
N LEU A 94 13.07 6.74 -2.12
CA LEU A 94 12.94 7.76 -3.18
C LEU A 94 13.03 9.15 -2.57
N LYS A 95 13.92 9.99 -3.11
CA LYS A 95 14.09 11.37 -2.64
C LYS A 95 12.83 12.21 -2.89
N ASP A 96 12.16 11.97 -4.02
CA ASP A 96 10.99 12.72 -4.49
C ASP A 96 10.23 11.94 -5.57
N LEU A 97 9.15 12.50 -6.08
CA LEU A 97 8.32 11.95 -7.16
C LEU A 97 8.71 12.51 -8.54
N SER A 98 10.00 12.69 -8.78
CA SER A 98 10.54 13.20 -10.07
C SER A 98 10.60 12.11 -11.14
N SER A 99 10.77 12.55 -12.40
CA SER A 99 11.00 11.64 -13.53
C SER A 99 12.32 10.84 -13.39
N GLN A 100 13.31 11.37 -12.67
CA GLN A 100 14.54 10.63 -12.38
C GLN A 100 14.25 9.42 -11.48
N ASN A 101 13.47 9.61 -10.42
CA ASN A 101 13.08 8.53 -9.53
C ASN A 101 12.08 7.56 -10.18
N LEU A 102 11.22 8.03 -11.08
CA LEU A 102 10.41 7.15 -11.94
C LEU A 102 11.29 6.18 -12.75
N ASN A 103 12.38 6.68 -13.33
CA ASN A 103 13.31 5.83 -14.06
C ASN A 103 14.03 4.81 -13.16
N VAL A 104 14.35 5.17 -11.90
CA VAL A 104 14.87 4.22 -10.92
C VAL A 104 13.88 3.10 -10.69
N VAL A 105 12.61 3.42 -10.43
CA VAL A 105 11.54 2.42 -10.25
C VAL A 105 11.41 1.55 -11.49
N LYS A 106 11.24 2.14 -12.66
CA LYS A 106 11.10 1.44 -13.94
C LYS A 106 12.24 0.44 -14.19
N ASN A 107 13.48 0.90 -14.03
CA ASN A 107 14.65 0.04 -14.25
C ASN A 107 14.71 -1.11 -13.25
N ASN A 108 14.27 -0.90 -12.00
CA ASN A 108 14.17 -1.97 -11.01
C ASN A 108 13.09 -2.99 -11.39
N LEU A 109 11.91 -2.54 -11.74
CA LEU A 109 10.82 -3.43 -12.14
C LEU A 109 11.21 -4.31 -13.34
N MET A 110 11.86 -3.72 -14.34
CA MET A 110 12.28 -4.42 -15.56
C MET A 110 13.30 -5.57 -15.31
N GLN A 111 14.00 -5.60 -14.18
CA GLN A 111 14.92 -6.69 -13.83
C GLN A 111 14.17 -7.97 -13.44
N TYR A 112 12.94 -7.86 -12.95
CA TYR A 112 12.17 -8.97 -12.39
C TYR A 112 10.91 -9.32 -13.19
N ALA A 113 10.27 -8.32 -13.79
CA ALA A 113 9.01 -8.46 -14.49
C ALA A 113 9.14 -9.30 -15.76
N ARG A 114 8.13 -10.14 -16.01
CA ARG A 114 7.97 -10.97 -17.20
C ARG A 114 6.58 -10.74 -17.81
N PRO A 115 6.41 -10.99 -19.11
CA PRO A 115 5.07 -10.93 -19.71
C PRO A 115 4.05 -11.78 -18.95
N GLY A 116 2.91 -11.18 -18.61
CA GLY A 116 1.83 -11.84 -17.88
C GLY A 116 1.90 -11.75 -16.35
N ASP A 117 2.95 -11.13 -15.77
CA ASP A 117 3.00 -10.82 -14.35
C ASP A 117 2.02 -9.69 -14.00
N ILE A 118 1.52 -9.71 -12.77
CA ILE A 118 0.81 -8.60 -12.16
C ILE A 118 1.78 -7.84 -11.26
N ILE A 119 1.95 -6.54 -11.50
CA ILE A 119 2.87 -5.69 -10.75
C ILE A 119 2.11 -4.85 -9.73
N VAL A 120 2.32 -5.14 -8.46
CA VAL A 120 1.84 -4.35 -7.32
C VAL A 120 2.98 -3.49 -6.80
N LEU A 121 2.79 -2.18 -6.75
CA LEU A 121 3.75 -1.25 -6.16
C LEU A 121 3.14 -0.62 -4.92
N THR A 122 3.73 -0.91 -3.75
CA THR A 122 3.37 -0.22 -2.51
C THR A 122 4.24 1.01 -2.33
N ILE A 123 3.68 2.10 -1.86
CA ILE A 123 4.41 3.35 -1.74
C ILE A 123 4.00 4.13 -0.49
N HIS A 124 4.99 4.40 0.37
CA HIS A 124 4.84 5.25 1.54
C HIS A 124 5.13 6.68 1.16
N TRP A 125 4.11 7.52 1.02
CA TRP A 125 4.21 8.88 0.48
C TRP A 125 3.27 9.89 1.14
N GLY A 126 3.69 11.14 1.16
CA GLY A 126 2.90 12.26 1.65
C GLY A 126 2.67 12.24 3.15
N GLY A 127 1.81 13.12 3.61
CA GLY A 127 1.56 13.32 5.04
C GLY A 127 0.50 12.40 5.63
N ASN A 128 0.52 12.30 6.95
CA ASN A 128 -0.34 11.42 7.76
C ASN A 128 -1.82 11.80 7.70
N TRP A 129 -2.15 13.09 7.48
CA TRP A 129 -3.51 13.61 7.60
C TRP A 129 -3.90 14.49 6.40
N GLY A 130 -5.19 14.47 6.08
CA GLY A 130 -5.77 15.29 5.02
C GLY A 130 -6.18 14.50 3.78
N TYR A 131 -7.34 14.86 3.22
CA TYR A 131 -7.93 14.15 2.06
C TYR A 131 -7.37 14.63 0.71
N LYS A 132 -6.73 15.81 0.68
CA LYS A 132 -6.14 16.33 -0.55
C LYS A 132 -5.03 15.41 -1.05
N ILE A 133 -5.12 14.97 -2.29
CA ILE A 133 -4.07 14.24 -3.00
C ILE A 133 -3.26 15.28 -3.78
N PRO A 134 -1.95 15.43 -3.50
CA PRO A 134 -1.10 16.37 -4.25
C PRO A 134 -1.00 15.99 -5.73
N SER A 135 -0.94 16.99 -6.60
CA SER A 135 -0.90 16.75 -8.06
C SER A 135 0.36 15.98 -8.52
N ASN A 136 1.47 16.14 -7.82
CA ASN A 136 2.68 15.35 -8.08
C ASN A 136 2.49 13.87 -7.75
N GLN A 137 1.70 13.49 -6.71
CA GLN A 137 1.35 12.10 -6.43
C GLN A 137 0.48 11.51 -7.54
N VAL A 138 -0.55 12.25 -7.98
CA VAL A 138 -1.41 11.83 -9.11
C VAL A 138 -0.58 11.63 -10.37
N SER A 139 0.25 12.63 -10.72
CA SER A 139 1.10 12.54 -11.90
C SER A 139 2.10 11.40 -11.84
N PHE A 140 2.69 11.13 -10.68
CA PHE A 140 3.64 10.04 -10.50
C PHE A 140 2.95 8.68 -10.58
N ALA A 141 1.77 8.53 -9.96
CA ALA A 141 0.96 7.31 -10.06
C ALA A 141 0.59 6.98 -11.51
N HIS A 142 0.13 7.99 -12.27
CA HIS A 142 -0.19 7.79 -13.68
C HIS A 142 1.05 7.36 -14.49
N LYS A 143 2.20 7.99 -14.26
CA LYS A 143 3.45 7.62 -14.95
C LYS A 143 3.95 6.23 -14.54
N LEU A 144 3.79 5.79 -13.30
CA LEU A 144 4.10 4.42 -12.88
C LEU A 144 3.29 3.40 -13.70
N ILE A 145 2.03 3.70 -13.99
CA ILE A 145 1.18 2.86 -14.83
C ILE A 145 1.61 2.96 -16.31
N ASP A 146 1.74 4.17 -16.83
CA ASP A 146 1.97 4.41 -18.26
C ASP A 146 3.36 4.01 -18.74
N GLU A 147 4.39 4.23 -17.91
CA GLU A 147 5.79 4.13 -18.29
C GLU A 147 6.54 2.95 -17.63
N ALA A 148 6.11 2.54 -16.42
CA ALA A 148 6.75 1.46 -15.68
C ALA A 148 5.94 0.16 -15.65
N GLY A 149 4.69 0.15 -16.14
CA GLY A 149 3.86 -1.04 -16.25
C GLY A 149 3.29 -1.55 -14.93
N VAL A 150 3.06 -0.66 -13.97
CA VAL A 150 2.44 -1.00 -12.68
C VAL A 150 0.94 -1.24 -12.88
N ASP A 151 0.41 -2.30 -12.28
CA ASP A 151 -1.00 -2.68 -12.37
C ASP A 151 -1.81 -2.21 -11.17
N VAL A 152 -1.21 -2.23 -9.98
CA VAL A 152 -1.85 -1.80 -8.73
C VAL A 152 -0.88 -0.90 -7.96
N ILE A 153 -1.34 0.28 -7.56
CA ILE A 153 -0.62 1.16 -6.64
C ILE A 153 -1.32 1.13 -5.28
N HIS A 154 -0.59 0.72 -4.25
CA HIS A 154 -1.04 0.70 -2.87
C HIS A 154 -0.31 1.79 -2.08
N GLY A 155 -0.94 2.97 -1.97
CA GLY A 155 -0.43 4.10 -1.21
C GLY A 155 -0.72 3.99 0.28
N HIS A 156 0.28 4.33 1.07
CA HIS A 156 0.17 4.41 2.53
C HIS A 156 0.97 5.59 3.09
N SER A 157 1.04 5.79 4.37
CA SER A 157 1.45 6.91 5.22
C SER A 157 0.26 7.60 5.89
N SER A 158 -0.85 7.84 5.18
CA SER A 158 -2.03 8.41 5.83
C SER A 158 -2.67 7.43 6.79
N HIS A 159 -2.90 7.88 8.03
CA HIS A 159 -3.60 7.12 9.08
C HIS A 159 -5.13 7.09 8.88
N HIS A 160 -5.60 7.35 7.69
CA HIS A 160 -7.01 7.31 7.29
C HIS A 160 -7.15 6.97 5.82
N VAL A 161 -8.31 6.48 5.44
CA VAL A 161 -8.64 6.14 4.06
C VAL A 161 -8.70 7.41 3.20
N LYS A 162 -8.12 7.38 2.00
CA LYS A 162 -8.17 8.43 0.98
C LYS A 162 -8.95 8.00 -0.25
N GLY A 163 -9.06 8.89 -1.23
CA GLY A 163 -9.71 8.61 -2.51
C GLY A 163 -9.05 7.46 -3.28
N ILE A 164 -9.86 6.75 -4.05
CA ILE A 164 -9.49 5.64 -4.91
C ILE A 164 -9.68 6.06 -6.37
N GLU A 165 -8.73 5.73 -7.22
CA GLU A 165 -8.81 5.99 -8.66
C GLU A 165 -8.66 4.70 -9.47
N VAL A 166 -9.35 4.62 -10.61
CA VAL A 166 -9.07 3.61 -11.63
C VAL A 166 -8.59 4.33 -12.88
N TYR A 167 -7.27 4.34 -13.08
CA TYR A 167 -6.64 5.00 -14.21
C TYR A 167 -6.27 4.00 -15.29
N ARG A 168 -6.79 4.16 -16.51
CA ARG A 168 -6.60 3.20 -17.63
C ARG A 168 -6.89 1.74 -17.25
N GLY A 169 -7.88 1.54 -16.38
CA GLY A 169 -8.25 0.23 -15.88
C GLY A 169 -7.35 -0.31 -14.75
N LYS A 170 -6.39 0.46 -14.24
CA LYS A 170 -5.48 0.07 -13.15
C LYS A 170 -5.90 0.72 -11.83
N LEU A 171 -5.73 -0.01 -10.73
CA LEU A 171 -6.13 0.44 -9.41
C LEU A 171 -5.07 1.35 -8.76
N ILE A 172 -5.51 2.49 -8.25
CA ILE A 172 -4.69 3.38 -7.41
C ILE A 172 -5.42 3.62 -6.08
N LEU A 173 -4.84 3.14 -4.99
CA LEU A 173 -5.20 3.50 -3.62
C LEU A 173 -4.23 4.59 -3.16
N TYR A 174 -4.69 5.83 -2.99
CA TYR A 174 -3.81 6.94 -2.59
C TYR A 174 -3.45 6.94 -1.11
N GLY A 175 -4.25 6.29 -0.27
CA GLY A 175 -4.00 6.08 1.13
C GLY A 175 -4.98 5.07 1.70
N SER A 176 -4.46 4.03 2.35
CA SER A 176 -5.24 2.86 2.75
C SER A 176 -5.72 2.91 4.20
N GLY A 177 -5.20 3.86 5.01
CA GLY A 177 -5.44 3.91 6.45
C GLY A 177 -4.67 2.83 7.22
N ASP A 178 -4.88 2.77 8.52
CA ASP A 178 -4.28 1.77 9.40
C ASP A 178 -5.18 0.53 9.46
N PHE A 179 -4.64 -0.65 9.11
CA PHE A 179 -5.42 -1.89 9.17
C PHE A 179 -5.32 -2.57 10.52
N LEU A 180 -4.10 -2.72 11.03
CA LEU A 180 -3.81 -3.30 12.33
C LEU A 180 -2.60 -2.59 12.92
N ASN A 181 -2.74 -2.08 14.14
CA ASN A 181 -1.68 -1.43 14.89
C ASN A 181 -1.78 -1.80 16.38
N ASP A 182 -0.79 -1.40 17.16
CA ASP A 182 -0.72 -1.63 18.60
C ASP A 182 -1.10 -0.40 19.44
N TYR A 183 -1.78 0.56 18.82
CA TYR A 183 -2.37 1.73 19.45
C TYR A 183 -3.83 1.93 18.98
N GLU A 184 -4.62 2.71 19.71
CA GLU A 184 -6.05 2.96 19.38
C GLU A 184 -6.26 4.39 18.85
N GLY A 185 -5.58 4.68 17.76
CA GLY A 185 -5.68 5.97 17.10
C GLY A 185 -4.70 7.01 17.65
N ILE A 186 -4.61 8.11 16.93
CA ILE A 186 -3.77 9.26 17.26
C ILE A 186 -4.71 10.42 17.59
N GLY A 187 -4.64 10.92 18.83
CA GLY A 187 -5.49 12.00 19.30
C GLY A 187 -5.29 13.31 18.53
N GLY A 188 -6.32 14.18 18.51
CA GLY A 188 -6.30 15.47 17.82
C GLY A 188 -6.62 15.42 16.33
N HIS A 189 -7.00 14.25 15.81
CA HIS A 189 -7.31 14.01 14.39
C HIS A 189 -8.61 13.23 14.18
N GLU A 190 -9.52 13.27 15.14
CA GLU A 190 -10.75 12.47 15.20
C GLU A 190 -11.66 12.67 13.99
N GLN A 191 -11.60 13.84 13.34
CA GLN A 191 -12.36 14.14 12.10
C GLN A 191 -11.98 13.25 10.92
N PHE A 192 -10.81 12.61 10.94
CA PHE A 192 -10.36 11.70 9.90
C PHE A 192 -10.73 10.24 10.16
N ARG A 193 -11.20 9.92 11.39
CA ARG A 193 -11.57 8.55 11.76
C ARG A 193 -10.44 7.56 11.45
N GLY A 194 -9.25 7.81 12.02
CA GLY A 194 -8.12 6.90 11.90
C GLY A 194 -8.34 5.52 12.55
N ASP A 195 -9.43 5.38 13.32
CA ASP A 195 -9.92 4.11 13.83
C ASP A 195 -10.61 3.24 12.76
N LEU A 196 -11.00 3.83 11.61
CA LEU A 196 -11.69 3.13 10.53
C LEU A 196 -10.74 2.87 9.35
N SER A 197 -10.84 1.66 8.81
CA SER A 197 -10.07 1.24 7.65
C SER A 197 -10.86 0.27 6.77
N LEU A 198 -10.19 -0.25 5.74
CA LEU A 198 -10.78 -1.17 4.77
C LEU A 198 -9.84 -2.34 4.51
N MET A 199 -10.40 -3.54 4.42
CA MET A 199 -9.74 -4.65 3.73
C MET A 199 -10.10 -4.56 2.25
N TYR A 200 -9.10 -4.49 1.38
CA TYR A 200 -9.26 -4.33 -0.06
C TYR A 200 -9.09 -5.67 -0.77
N PHE A 201 -10.11 -6.11 -1.49
CA PHE A 201 -10.10 -7.33 -2.31
C PHE A 201 -10.21 -6.94 -3.79
N ALA A 202 -9.08 -6.87 -4.45
CA ALA A 202 -8.99 -6.51 -5.86
C ALA A 202 -8.97 -7.78 -6.74
N SER A 203 -9.95 -7.89 -7.64
CA SER A 203 -9.92 -8.88 -8.72
C SER A 203 -9.27 -8.25 -9.94
N ILE A 204 -8.13 -8.82 -10.36
CA ILE A 204 -7.31 -8.31 -11.46
C ILE A 204 -7.34 -9.29 -12.62
N GLU A 205 -7.55 -8.79 -13.83
CA GLU A 205 -7.51 -9.59 -15.05
C GLU A 205 -6.08 -10.03 -15.36
N GLN A 206 -5.89 -11.34 -15.48
CA GLN A 206 -4.60 -11.91 -15.83
C GLN A 206 -4.15 -11.45 -17.23
N GLY A 207 -2.87 -11.15 -17.39
CA GLY A 207 -2.26 -10.74 -18.65
C GLY A 207 -2.45 -9.27 -19.02
N THR A 208 -3.55 -8.63 -18.61
CA THR A 208 -3.77 -7.19 -18.84
C THR A 208 -3.55 -6.34 -17.60
N GLY A 209 -3.64 -6.94 -16.39
CA GLY A 209 -3.55 -6.24 -15.11
C GLY A 209 -4.71 -5.25 -14.85
N LYS A 210 -5.81 -5.34 -15.61
CA LYS A 210 -6.98 -4.48 -15.41
C LYS A 210 -7.76 -4.89 -14.17
N LEU A 211 -8.25 -3.90 -13.44
CA LEU A 211 -9.18 -4.10 -12.35
C LEU A 211 -10.53 -4.58 -12.90
N LEU A 212 -11.00 -5.74 -12.43
CA LEU A 212 -12.33 -6.27 -12.75
C LEU A 212 -13.33 -5.90 -11.66
N GLN A 213 -12.89 -5.89 -10.40
CA GLN A 213 -13.71 -5.56 -9.24
C GLN A 213 -12.81 -5.11 -8.09
N LEU A 214 -13.26 -4.16 -7.30
CA LEU A 214 -12.73 -3.89 -5.98
C LEU A 214 -13.87 -3.99 -4.96
N GLN A 215 -13.77 -4.98 -4.08
CA GLN A 215 -14.61 -5.18 -2.92
C GLN A 215 -13.84 -4.75 -1.68
N MET A 216 -14.50 -4.04 -0.77
CA MET A 216 -13.88 -3.52 0.43
C MET A 216 -14.72 -3.87 1.65
N ILE A 217 -14.09 -4.44 2.67
CA ILE A 217 -14.75 -4.75 3.94
C ILE A 217 -14.36 -3.67 4.95
N PRO A 218 -15.33 -2.89 5.44
CA PRO A 218 -15.11 -1.88 6.47
C PRO A 218 -14.69 -2.50 7.81
N THR A 219 -13.60 -1.97 8.37
CA THR A 219 -13.05 -2.42 9.65
C THR A 219 -12.89 -1.26 10.63
N GLN A 220 -12.85 -1.59 11.92
CA GLN A 220 -12.55 -0.65 13.00
C GLN A 220 -11.50 -1.24 13.93
N ILE A 221 -10.44 -0.47 14.21
CA ILE A 221 -9.50 -0.78 15.28
C ILE A 221 -10.14 -0.34 16.60
N LYS A 222 -10.38 -1.29 17.48
CA LYS A 222 -10.93 -1.04 18.81
C LYS A 222 -10.53 -2.16 19.77
N HIS A 223 -10.13 -1.79 20.98
CA HIS A 223 -9.63 -2.71 22.02
C HIS A 223 -8.44 -3.55 21.51
N PHE A 224 -7.51 -2.90 20.77
CA PHE A 224 -6.34 -3.51 20.13
C PHE A 224 -6.68 -4.69 19.21
N ARG A 225 -7.83 -4.60 18.54
CA ARG A 225 -8.31 -5.62 17.60
C ARG A 225 -8.87 -4.97 16.35
N VAL A 226 -8.75 -5.67 15.24
CA VAL A 226 -9.51 -5.36 14.03
C VAL A 226 -10.88 -5.99 14.19
N ASN A 227 -11.91 -5.15 14.17
CA ASN A 227 -13.31 -5.54 14.27
C ASN A 227 -14.01 -5.17 12.96
N GLN A 228 -15.13 -5.81 12.65
CA GLN A 228 -16.02 -5.31 11.60
C GLN A 228 -16.59 -3.95 12.01
N ALA A 229 -16.58 -3.00 11.08
CA ALA A 229 -17.16 -1.68 11.33
C ALA A 229 -18.68 -1.78 11.51
N SER A 230 -19.26 -0.89 12.33
CA SER A 230 -20.71 -0.78 12.47
C SER A 230 -21.36 -0.32 11.15
N ASN A 231 -22.66 -0.53 10.99
CA ASN A 231 -23.42 -0.01 9.84
C ASN A 231 -23.27 1.52 9.70
N THR A 232 -23.26 2.25 10.80
CA THR A 232 -23.07 3.71 10.81
C THR A 232 -21.69 4.08 10.30
N ASP A 233 -20.64 3.38 10.75
CA ASP A 233 -19.26 3.60 10.30
C ASP A 233 -19.05 3.18 8.84
N THR A 234 -19.68 2.09 8.42
CA THR A 234 -19.71 1.66 7.01
C THR A 234 -20.32 2.74 6.11
N LEU A 235 -21.44 3.31 6.50
CA LEU A 235 -22.08 4.42 5.78
C LEU A 235 -21.19 5.68 5.76
N TRP A 236 -20.49 5.95 6.85
CA TRP A 236 -19.53 7.05 6.92
C TRP A 236 -18.39 6.86 5.92
N LEU A 237 -17.76 5.67 5.87
CA LEU A 237 -16.71 5.33 4.90
C LEU A 237 -17.21 5.41 3.46
N ARG A 238 -18.40 4.89 3.16
CA ARG A 238 -19.03 5.02 1.84
C ARG A 238 -19.17 6.48 1.43
N ASN A 239 -19.71 7.31 2.33
CA ASN A 239 -19.93 8.73 2.05
C ASN A 239 -18.61 9.49 1.87
N LEU A 240 -17.59 9.15 2.66
CA LEU A 240 -16.23 9.66 2.50
C LEU A 240 -15.67 9.31 1.12
N LEU A 241 -15.67 8.04 0.75
CA LEU A 241 -15.15 7.57 -0.53
C LEU A 241 -15.90 8.18 -1.72
N ASN A 242 -17.23 8.35 -1.62
CA ASN A 242 -18.02 9.02 -2.63
C ASN A 242 -17.69 10.52 -2.74
N ARG A 243 -17.39 11.19 -1.63
CA ARG A 243 -16.95 12.58 -1.63
C ARG A 243 -15.60 12.74 -2.33
N GLU A 244 -14.62 11.93 -1.92
CA GLU A 244 -13.25 12.01 -2.45
C GLU A 244 -13.15 11.46 -3.89
N GLY A 245 -13.93 10.43 -4.22
CA GLY A 245 -13.96 9.78 -5.52
C GLY A 245 -14.52 10.65 -6.66
N ARG A 246 -15.35 11.68 -6.35
CA ARG A 246 -15.97 12.55 -7.38
C ARG A 246 -14.97 13.14 -8.36
N LYS A 247 -13.79 13.53 -7.88
CA LYS A 247 -12.72 14.12 -8.72
C LYS A 247 -11.87 13.06 -9.42
N LEU A 248 -11.98 11.81 -8.96
CA LEU A 248 -11.21 10.67 -9.45
C LEU A 248 -12.04 9.75 -10.37
N GLY A 249 -13.30 10.12 -10.65
CA GLY A 249 -14.19 9.34 -11.50
C GLY A 249 -14.69 8.04 -10.88
N THR A 250 -14.67 7.94 -9.53
CA THR A 250 -15.08 6.74 -8.80
C THR A 250 -16.26 7.00 -7.87
N GLN A 251 -17.03 5.96 -7.62
CA GLN A 251 -18.16 5.93 -6.70
C GLN A 251 -18.16 4.59 -5.95
N VAL A 252 -18.79 4.56 -4.77
CA VAL A 252 -18.87 3.35 -3.95
C VAL A 252 -20.33 3.07 -3.59
N SER A 253 -20.79 1.87 -3.91
CA SER A 253 -22.08 1.34 -3.49
C SER A 253 -21.94 0.36 -2.32
N LEU A 254 -23.04 0.08 -1.64
CA LEU A 254 -23.12 -0.90 -0.56
C LEU A 254 -23.88 -2.12 -1.09
N ASN A 255 -23.30 -3.31 -0.95
CA ASN A 255 -23.99 -4.55 -1.30
C ASN A 255 -24.87 -5.07 -0.14
N GLN A 256 -25.55 -6.22 -0.36
CA GLN A 256 -26.45 -6.82 0.62
C GLN A 256 -25.75 -7.36 1.88
N THR A 257 -24.43 -7.60 1.79
CA THR A 257 -23.60 -8.11 2.90
C THR A 257 -22.85 -7.00 3.64
N SER A 258 -23.26 -5.73 3.46
CA SER A 258 -22.62 -4.55 4.06
C SER A 258 -21.16 -4.34 3.66
N GLU A 259 -20.78 -4.79 2.47
CA GLU A 259 -19.47 -4.56 1.86
C GLU A 259 -19.55 -3.42 0.85
N LEU A 260 -18.48 -2.71 0.69
CA LEU A 260 -18.37 -1.59 -0.24
C LEU A 260 -17.81 -2.06 -1.57
N ILE A 261 -18.49 -1.72 -2.67
CA ILE A 261 -18.09 -2.07 -4.03
C ILE A 261 -17.72 -0.79 -4.78
N LEU A 262 -16.52 -0.75 -5.37
CA LEU A 262 -16.09 0.38 -6.19
C LEU A 262 -16.75 0.30 -7.57
N GLU A 263 -17.24 1.44 -8.02
CA GLU A 263 -17.74 1.70 -9.37
C GLU A 263 -16.90 2.80 -10.00
N TRP A 264 -16.58 2.69 -11.29
CA TRP A 264 -15.78 3.68 -12.03
C TRP A 264 -16.28 3.84 -13.46
N ARG A 265 -15.91 4.95 -14.09
CA ARG A 265 -16.29 5.29 -15.48
C ARG A 265 -15.10 5.25 -16.41
#